data_0c692b5b73d93c4aec751e67926d6dac
#
_entry.id   0c692b5b73d93c4aec751e67926d6dac
#
_cell.length_a   1.000
_cell.length_b   1.000
_cell.length_c   1.000
_cell.angle_alpha   90.00
_cell.angle_beta   90.00
_cell.angle_gamma   90.00
#
_symmetry.space_group_name_H-M   'P 1'
#
loop_
_entity.id
_entity.type
_entity.pdbx_description
1 polymer ?
#
loop_
_entity_poly.entity_id
_entity_poly.type
_entity_poly.pdbx_seq_one_letter_code
_entity_poly.pdbx_strand_id
1 'polypeptide(L)'
;MMHRLARSLGLGILVAATGLLVYFGLFGFDLEENLGLDLMMKARGPLRAPDDVVVVNLDKPAAYRLGLALEPDEWPRSVHAQLVDRLASAGARVIAFDIFFREAREATQDRALAEAIERAGNVILFAYLRRERLELPVPGAAPNRSLNVERLVPPTPVIAASAAALAPFALPKSKVKLSQFWTFRRSAGDKPTLPAVALQLYTRDVYEEFLDLLRGVRPEAAAGLPDGGHEILRDQGLPRLMDRLKSIFVADPGLAAGLLQRLESDPGLAGDADRRRRLAAMIGLYSAGNLHYLNFYGP
;
A
#
# COMPACT_ATOMS: atom_id res chain seq x y z
N MET A 1 -35.08 -21.77 -46.74
CA MET A 1 -34.30 -20.59 -46.38
C MET A 1 -34.66 -20.06 -44.97
N MET A 2 -35.94 -19.86 -44.66
CA MET A 2 -36.44 -19.39 -43.35
C MET A 2 -35.98 -20.20 -42.14
N HIS A 3 -36.02 -21.56 -42.19
CA HIS A 3 -35.58 -22.39 -41.06
C HIS A 3 -34.11 -22.29 -40.70
N ARG A 4 -33.22 -21.98 -41.67
CA ARG A 4 -31.80 -21.76 -41.38
C ARG A 4 -31.57 -20.39 -40.73
N LEU A 5 -32.30 -19.37 -41.18
CA LEU A 5 -32.24 -18.03 -40.57
C LEU A 5 -32.77 -18.04 -39.14
N ALA A 6 -33.89 -18.75 -38.86
CA ALA A 6 -34.44 -18.86 -37.51
C ALA A 6 -33.48 -19.58 -36.54
N ARG A 7 -32.81 -20.65 -37.00
CA ARG A 7 -31.81 -21.36 -36.21
C ARG A 7 -30.58 -20.49 -35.91
N SER A 8 -30.07 -19.74 -36.88
CA SER A 8 -28.93 -18.83 -36.69
C SER A 8 -29.28 -17.68 -35.73
N LEU A 9 -30.48 -17.12 -35.85
CA LEU A 9 -30.97 -16.09 -34.94
C LEU A 9 -31.14 -16.61 -33.52
N GLY A 10 -31.72 -17.82 -33.36
CA GLY A 10 -31.86 -18.48 -32.06
C GLY A 10 -30.51 -18.76 -31.38
N LEU A 11 -29.51 -19.22 -32.15
CA LEU A 11 -28.17 -19.44 -31.64
C LEU A 11 -27.51 -18.12 -31.25
N GLY A 12 -27.67 -17.07 -32.04
CA GLY A 12 -27.14 -15.73 -31.72
C GLY A 12 -27.73 -15.14 -30.43
N ILE A 13 -29.05 -15.28 -30.25
CA ILE A 13 -29.75 -14.86 -29.03
C ILE A 13 -29.28 -15.70 -27.83
N LEU A 14 -29.10 -16.99 -27.98
CA LEU A 14 -28.62 -17.85 -26.90
C LEU A 14 -27.19 -17.43 -26.47
N VAL A 15 -26.27 -17.21 -27.40
CA VAL A 15 -24.91 -16.77 -27.13
C VAL A 15 -24.90 -15.39 -26.47
N ALA A 16 -25.69 -14.44 -26.97
CA ALA A 16 -25.83 -13.11 -26.38
C ALA A 16 -26.42 -13.17 -24.96
N ALA A 17 -27.48 -13.96 -24.75
CA ALA A 17 -28.08 -14.14 -23.43
C ALA A 17 -27.13 -14.81 -22.44
N THR A 18 -26.37 -15.82 -22.87
CA THR A 18 -25.33 -16.45 -22.04
C THR A 18 -24.21 -15.45 -21.72
N GLY A 19 -23.74 -14.66 -22.68
CA GLY A 19 -22.74 -13.60 -22.45
C GLY A 19 -23.23 -12.55 -21.47
N LEU A 20 -24.47 -12.09 -21.58
CA LEU A 20 -25.09 -11.15 -20.64
C LEU A 20 -25.25 -11.76 -19.24
N LEU A 21 -25.63 -13.02 -19.15
CA LEU A 21 -25.82 -13.74 -17.89
C LEU A 21 -24.48 -13.96 -17.16
N VAL A 22 -23.40 -14.19 -17.91
CA VAL A 22 -22.04 -14.26 -17.38
C VAL A 22 -21.55 -12.86 -16.97
N TYR A 23 -21.83 -11.83 -17.77
CA TYR A 23 -21.40 -10.45 -17.51
C TYR A 23 -22.11 -9.82 -16.30
N PHE A 24 -23.44 -10.02 -16.18
CA PHE A 24 -24.23 -9.49 -15.06
C PHE A 24 -24.40 -10.47 -13.89
N GLY A 25 -24.03 -11.72 -14.06
CA GLY A 25 -24.09 -12.72 -13.00
C GLY A 25 -23.03 -12.51 -11.93
N LEU A 26 -23.38 -12.85 -10.69
CA LEU A 26 -22.49 -12.81 -9.52
C LEU A 26 -21.15 -13.56 -9.69
N PHE A 27 -21.06 -14.41 -10.72
CA PHE A 27 -19.86 -15.20 -11.06
C PHE A 27 -18.92 -14.51 -12.06
N GLY A 28 -19.36 -13.49 -12.81
CA GLY A 28 -18.58 -12.89 -13.90
C GLY A 28 -17.32 -12.19 -13.41
N PHE A 29 -17.43 -11.41 -12.35
CA PHE A 29 -16.29 -10.70 -11.77
C PHE A 29 -15.28 -11.64 -11.10
N ASP A 30 -15.76 -12.69 -10.42
CA ASP A 30 -14.89 -13.70 -9.80
C ASP A 30 -14.16 -14.57 -10.85
N LEU A 31 -14.79 -14.81 -12.01
CA LEU A 31 -14.19 -15.62 -13.07
C LEU A 31 -13.08 -14.88 -13.81
N GLU A 32 -13.28 -13.61 -14.13
CA GLU A 32 -12.29 -12.76 -14.81
C GLU A 32 -11.07 -12.54 -13.92
N GLU A 33 -11.24 -12.16 -12.68
CA GLU A 33 -10.14 -11.89 -11.76
C GLU A 33 -9.43 -13.15 -11.30
N ASN A 34 -10.14 -14.22 -11.01
CA ASN A 34 -9.52 -15.41 -10.41
C ASN A 34 -9.01 -16.41 -11.46
N LEU A 35 -9.74 -16.60 -12.56
CA LEU A 35 -9.34 -17.54 -13.62
C LEU A 35 -8.52 -16.86 -14.70
N GLY A 36 -8.92 -15.67 -15.15
CA GLY A 36 -8.25 -14.94 -16.21
C GLY A 36 -6.85 -14.51 -15.82
N LEU A 37 -6.69 -13.84 -14.67
CA LEU A 37 -5.38 -13.45 -14.13
C LEU A 37 -4.48 -14.65 -13.84
N ASP A 38 -5.02 -15.72 -13.25
CA ASP A 38 -4.27 -16.93 -12.96
C ASP A 38 -3.71 -17.58 -14.24
N LEU A 39 -4.57 -17.67 -15.27
CA LEU A 39 -4.18 -18.20 -16.57
C LEU A 39 -3.10 -17.33 -17.23
N MET A 40 -3.25 -16.02 -17.20
CA MET A 40 -2.26 -15.07 -17.74
C MET A 40 -0.92 -15.18 -17.00
N MET A 41 -0.93 -15.26 -15.67
CA MET A 41 0.28 -15.42 -14.87
C MET A 41 0.95 -16.77 -15.11
N LYS A 42 0.18 -17.87 -15.22
CA LYS A 42 0.71 -19.18 -15.60
C LYS A 42 1.28 -19.20 -17.01
N ALA A 43 0.61 -18.56 -17.97
CA ALA A 43 1.10 -18.46 -19.35
C ALA A 43 2.39 -17.62 -19.46
N ARG A 44 2.50 -16.57 -18.64
CA ARG A 44 3.71 -15.74 -18.55
C ARG A 44 4.87 -16.50 -17.91
N GLY A 45 4.59 -17.40 -16.99
CA GLY A 45 5.60 -18.12 -16.20
C GLY A 45 6.19 -17.27 -15.05
N PRO A 46 7.15 -17.85 -14.30
CA PRO A 46 7.81 -17.16 -13.20
C PRO A 46 8.69 -16.02 -13.71
N LEU A 47 8.73 -14.93 -12.96
CA LEU A 47 9.64 -13.81 -13.17
C LEU A 47 10.70 -13.79 -12.08
N ARG A 48 11.85 -13.20 -12.36
CA ARG A 48 12.85 -12.93 -11.34
C ARG A 48 12.25 -11.93 -10.33
N ALA A 49 12.29 -12.29 -9.04
CA ALA A 49 11.92 -11.37 -7.97
C ALA A 49 12.83 -10.13 -7.98
N PRO A 50 12.31 -8.94 -7.63
CA PRO A 50 13.15 -7.76 -7.51
C PRO A 50 14.17 -7.94 -6.39
N ASP A 51 15.42 -7.57 -6.66
CA ASP A 51 16.52 -7.66 -5.69
C ASP A 51 16.39 -6.58 -4.58
N ASP A 52 15.50 -5.60 -4.77
CA ASP A 52 15.27 -4.49 -3.84
C ASP A 52 14.40 -4.86 -2.63
N VAL A 53 13.76 -6.04 -2.64
CA VAL A 53 12.83 -6.47 -1.58
C VAL A 53 13.29 -7.76 -0.93
N VAL A 54 13.47 -7.72 0.39
CA VAL A 54 13.80 -8.88 1.21
C VAL A 54 12.65 -9.16 2.16
N VAL A 55 12.12 -10.39 2.14
CA VAL A 55 11.09 -10.85 3.07
C VAL A 55 11.75 -11.62 4.20
N VAL A 56 11.61 -11.14 5.42
CA VAL A 56 12.08 -11.82 6.63
C VAL A 56 10.91 -12.55 7.28
N ASN A 57 10.90 -13.86 7.14
CA ASN A 57 9.86 -14.69 7.72
C ASN A 57 10.15 -15.00 9.20
N LEU A 58 9.19 -14.69 10.06
CA LEU A 58 9.16 -15.09 11.47
C LEU A 58 8.32 -16.37 11.56
N ASP A 59 8.89 -17.49 11.11
CA ASP A 59 8.20 -18.76 10.95
C ASP A 59 8.58 -19.78 12.05
N LYS A 60 7.89 -20.93 12.06
CA LYS A 60 8.18 -22.02 13.00
C LYS A 60 9.63 -22.51 12.94
N PRO A 61 10.24 -22.70 11.77
CA PRO A 61 11.68 -23.04 11.70
C PRO A 61 12.59 -22.03 12.38
N ALA A 62 12.28 -20.72 12.26
CA ALA A 62 13.02 -19.67 12.96
C ALA A 62 12.80 -19.75 14.48
N ALA A 63 11.53 -19.93 14.92
CA ALA A 63 11.20 -20.12 16.33
C ALA A 63 11.97 -21.28 16.95
N TYR A 64 11.97 -22.45 16.32
CA TYR A 64 12.74 -23.63 16.81
C TYR A 64 14.24 -23.36 16.90
N ARG A 65 14.83 -22.72 15.88
CA ARG A 65 16.28 -22.43 15.88
C ARG A 65 16.69 -21.43 16.96
N LEU A 66 15.79 -20.51 17.29
CA LEU A 66 16.05 -19.47 18.28
C LEU A 66 15.55 -19.85 19.69
N GLY A 67 14.89 -21.00 19.86
CA GLY A 67 14.29 -21.41 21.14
C GLY A 67 13.15 -20.49 21.60
N LEU A 68 12.39 -19.95 20.65
CA LEU A 68 11.31 -19.00 20.88
C LEU A 68 9.92 -19.67 20.80
N ALA A 69 8.89 -18.97 21.22
CA ALA A 69 7.51 -19.38 21.04
C ALA A 69 7.18 -19.55 19.55
N LEU A 70 6.21 -20.43 19.23
CA LEU A 70 5.82 -20.67 17.83
C LEU A 70 5.08 -19.49 17.20
N GLU A 71 4.42 -18.70 18.04
CA GLU A 71 3.68 -17.52 17.62
C GLU A 71 4.59 -16.28 17.68
N PRO A 72 4.85 -15.59 16.55
CA PRO A 72 5.78 -14.46 16.50
C PRO A 72 5.37 -13.26 17.38
N ASP A 73 4.07 -13.11 17.63
CA ASP A 73 3.58 -12.07 18.53
C ASP A 73 3.92 -12.31 20.00
N GLU A 74 4.28 -13.54 20.39
CA GLU A 74 4.78 -13.88 21.71
C GLU A 74 6.30 -13.68 21.89
N TRP A 75 7.02 -13.43 20.80
CA TRP A 75 8.47 -13.27 20.86
C TRP A 75 8.88 -12.05 21.67
N PRO A 76 9.99 -12.14 22.44
CA PRO A 76 10.50 -10.99 23.19
C PRO A 76 10.74 -9.77 22.29
N ARG A 77 10.38 -8.59 22.77
CA ARG A 77 10.60 -7.34 22.02
C ARG A 77 12.08 -7.08 21.70
N SER A 78 12.97 -7.57 22.55
CA SER A 78 14.42 -7.51 22.32
C SER A 78 14.88 -8.25 21.06
N VAL A 79 14.20 -9.32 20.67
CA VAL A 79 14.48 -10.04 19.42
C VAL A 79 14.13 -9.17 18.21
N HIS A 80 12.97 -8.51 18.26
CA HIS A 80 12.56 -7.56 17.22
C HIS A 80 13.48 -6.33 17.16
N ALA A 81 13.94 -5.84 18.33
CA ALA A 81 14.92 -4.75 18.40
C ALA A 81 16.23 -5.11 17.69
N GLN A 82 16.78 -6.29 18.00
CA GLN A 82 17.98 -6.80 17.34
C GLN A 82 17.79 -6.96 15.83
N LEU A 83 16.61 -7.41 15.39
CA LEU A 83 16.29 -7.51 13.96
C LEU A 83 16.31 -6.13 13.30
N VAL A 84 15.69 -5.12 13.90
CA VAL A 84 15.70 -3.74 13.40
C VAL A 84 17.13 -3.22 13.27
N ASP A 85 17.94 -3.36 14.34
CA ASP A 85 19.33 -2.89 14.34
C ASP A 85 20.17 -3.58 13.24
N ARG A 86 19.99 -4.88 13.03
CA ARG A 86 20.69 -5.63 11.98
C ARG A 86 20.27 -5.20 10.57
N LEU A 87 18.95 -5.04 10.33
CA LEU A 87 18.45 -4.59 9.04
C LEU A 87 18.90 -3.15 8.72
N ALA A 88 18.83 -2.25 9.70
CA ALA A 88 19.31 -0.88 9.55
C ALA A 88 20.83 -0.85 9.25
N SER A 89 21.63 -1.62 10.00
CA SER A 89 23.07 -1.74 9.78
C SER A 89 23.43 -2.37 8.43
N ALA A 90 22.56 -3.23 7.89
CA ALA A 90 22.71 -3.80 6.56
C ALA A 90 22.26 -2.85 5.42
N GLY A 91 21.83 -1.63 5.75
CA GLY A 91 21.47 -0.61 4.77
C GLY A 91 20.03 -0.70 4.25
N ALA A 92 19.12 -1.39 4.97
CA ALA A 92 17.71 -1.39 4.61
C ALA A 92 17.17 0.04 4.58
N ARG A 93 16.63 0.48 3.44
CA ARG A 93 16.05 1.83 3.29
C ARG A 93 14.69 1.97 3.97
N VAL A 94 13.94 0.88 4.03
CA VAL A 94 12.63 0.78 4.68
C VAL A 94 12.54 -0.55 5.39
N ILE A 95 12.08 -0.54 6.63
CA ILE A 95 11.76 -1.73 7.40
C ILE A 95 10.26 -1.69 7.70
N ALA A 96 9.48 -2.63 7.18
CA ALA A 96 8.05 -2.69 7.39
C ALA A 96 7.67 -3.93 8.20
N PHE A 97 7.01 -3.73 9.32
CA PHE A 97 6.49 -4.82 10.14
C PHE A 97 5.02 -5.09 9.82
N ASP A 98 4.72 -6.32 9.41
CA ASP A 98 3.34 -6.85 9.35
C ASP A 98 3.02 -7.61 10.64
N ILE A 99 3.35 -7.01 11.78
CA ILE A 99 3.10 -7.52 13.13
C ILE A 99 2.40 -6.43 13.93
N PHE A 100 1.30 -6.80 14.60
CA PHE A 100 0.57 -5.87 15.45
C PHE A 100 1.05 -5.93 16.90
N PHE A 101 1.87 -4.99 17.29
CA PHE A 101 2.32 -4.82 18.67
C PHE A 101 1.23 -4.21 19.56
N ARG A 102 0.15 -4.98 19.78
CA ARG A 102 -1.09 -4.52 20.43
C ARG A 102 -0.88 -4.11 21.89
N GLU A 103 -0.23 -4.97 22.67
CA GLU A 103 -0.20 -4.86 24.12
C GLU A 103 1.19 -4.45 24.60
N ALA A 104 1.21 -3.58 25.61
CA ALA A 104 2.42 -3.31 26.35
C ALA A 104 2.85 -4.60 27.07
N ARG A 105 4.15 -4.85 27.08
CA ARG A 105 4.75 -5.98 27.77
C ARG A 105 5.69 -5.47 28.87
N GLU A 106 6.81 -6.10 29.03
CA GLU A 106 7.85 -5.62 29.93
C GLU A 106 8.39 -4.27 29.45
N ALA A 107 8.32 -3.25 30.33
CA ALA A 107 8.63 -1.87 29.96
C ALA A 107 10.05 -1.68 29.42
N THR A 108 11.02 -2.47 29.91
CA THR A 108 12.41 -2.45 29.45
C THR A 108 12.52 -2.97 28.01
N GLN A 109 11.81 -4.02 27.67
CA GLN A 109 11.82 -4.60 26.32
C GLN A 109 11.05 -3.75 25.32
N ASP A 110 9.88 -3.21 25.70
CA ASP A 110 9.13 -2.28 24.86
C ASP A 110 9.96 -1.03 24.53
N ARG A 111 10.69 -0.50 25.54
CA ARG A 111 11.59 0.63 25.36
C ARG A 111 12.77 0.27 24.45
N ALA A 112 13.39 -0.89 24.62
CA ALA A 112 14.49 -1.32 23.77
C ALA A 112 14.08 -1.44 22.29
N LEU A 113 12.87 -1.95 22.02
CA LEU A 113 12.33 -1.96 20.65
C LEU A 113 12.05 -0.54 20.14
N ALA A 114 11.44 0.32 20.94
CA ALA A 114 11.16 1.71 20.58
C ALA A 114 12.46 2.47 20.23
N GLU A 115 13.50 2.34 21.04
CA GLU A 115 14.81 2.94 20.79
C GLU A 115 15.48 2.41 19.54
N ALA A 116 15.37 1.10 19.25
CA ALA A 116 15.89 0.53 18.00
C ALA A 116 15.17 1.09 16.76
N ILE A 117 13.85 1.22 16.84
CA ILE A 117 13.00 1.81 15.78
C ILE A 117 13.38 3.28 15.57
N GLU A 118 13.52 4.04 16.64
CA GLU A 118 13.91 5.47 16.60
C GLU A 118 15.30 5.66 15.98
N ARG A 119 16.28 4.86 16.41
CA ARG A 119 17.64 4.90 15.83
C ARG A 119 17.64 4.56 14.34
N ALA A 120 16.85 3.59 13.91
CA ALA A 120 16.73 3.21 12.50
C ALA A 120 16.07 4.32 11.67
N GLY A 121 15.07 5.02 12.20
CA GLY A 121 14.39 6.17 11.60
C GLY A 121 13.63 5.89 10.31
N ASN A 122 13.52 4.62 9.92
CA ASN A 122 12.92 4.17 8.65
C ASN A 122 11.96 2.98 8.82
N VAL A 123 11.42 2.81 10.02
CA VAL A 123 10.54 1.69 10.37
C VAL A 123 9.08 2.10 10.24
N ILE A 124 8.31 1.29 9.52
CA ILE A 124 6.86 1.39 9.41
C ILE A 124 6.24 0.25 10.23
N LEU A 125 5.30 0.58 11.09
CA LEU A 125 4.58 -0.40 11.87
C LEU A 125 3.15 -0.59 11.37
N PHE A 126 2.71 -1.84 11.40
CA PHE A 126 1.33 -2.19 11.13
C PHE A 126 0.41 -1.59 12.20
N ALA A 127 -0.68 -0.96 11.73
CA ALA A 127 -1.78 -0.49 12.56
C ALA A 127 -3.07 -1.18 12.13
N TYR A 128 -3.82 -1.67 13.10
CA TYR A 128 -5.02 -2.44 12.86
C TYR A 128 -6.19 -1.54 12.45
N LEU A 129 -7.05 -2.00 11.53
CA LEU A 129 -8.31 -1.32 11.17
C LEU A 129 -9.48 -1.97 11.91
N ARG A 130 -10.02 -1.27 12.90
CA ARG A 130 -11.24 -1.66 13.58
C ARG A 130 -12.45 -1.15 12.81
N ARG A 131 -13.40 -2.04 12.52
CA ARG A 131 -14.68 -1.65 11.96
C ARG A 131 -15.61 -1.16 13.07
N GLU A 132 -16.17 0.01 12.86
CA GLU A 132 -17.15 0.62 13.74
C GLU A 132 -18.41 0.94 12.93
N ARG A 133 -19.56 0.65 13.51
CA ARG A 133 -20.85 1.02 12.92
C ARG A 133 -21.30 2.32 13.59
N LEU A 134 -21.29 3.41 12.85
CA LEU A 134 -21.80 4.69 13.31
C LEU A 134 -23.28 4.78 12.94
N GLU A 135 -24.14 4.99 13.92
CA GLU A 135 -25.53 5.34 13.69
C GLU A 135 -25.62 6.86 13.41
N LEU A 136 -26.20 7.22 12.28
CA LEU A 136 -26.39 8.60 11.89
C LEU A 136 -27.79 9.04 12.31
N PRO A 137 -27.96 9.87 13.35
CA PRO A 137 -29.24 10.46 13.69
C PRO A 137 -29.60 11.49 12.62
N VAL A 138 -30.50 11.12 11.71
CA VAL A 138 -31.07 12.05 10.73
C VAL A 138 -32.43 12.43 11.22
N PRO A 139 -32.70 13.74 11.59
CA PRO A 139 -34.03 14.20 11.99
C PRO A 139 -35.04 13.92 10.89
N GLY A 140 -36.11 13.17 11.21
CA GLY A 140 -37.22 12.89 10.27
C GLY A 140 -36.99 11.67 9.33
N ALA A 141 -35.88 10.94 9.44
CA ALA A 141 -35.68 9.71 8.70
C ALA A 141 -35.87 8.46 9.58
N ALA A 142 -36.24 7.32 8.95
CA ALA A 142 -36.34 6.05 9.67
C ALA A 142 -35.03 5.70 10.38
N PRO A 143 -35.06 5.03 11.54
CA PRO A 143 -33.94 4.93 12.51
C PRO A 143 -32.73 4.07 12.08
N ASN A 144 -32.54 3.75 10.81
CA ASN A 144 -31.59 2.74 10.35
C ASN A 144 -30.56 3.18 9.32
N ARG A 145 -30.14 4.45 9.28
CA ARG A 145 -28.94 4.79 8.49
C ARG A 145 -27.70 4.63 9.34
N SER A 146 -26.96 3.56 9.09
CA SER A 146 -25.66 3.34 9.72
C SER A 146 -24.56 3.40 8.67
N LEU A 147 -23.45 4.05 9.02
CA LEU A 147 -22.24 4.10 8.23
C LEU A 147 -21.20 3.16 8.86
N ASN A 148 -20.67 2.23 8.07
CA ASN A 148 -19.52 1.44 8.48
C ASN A 148 -18.23 2.24 8.20
N VAL A 149 -17.54 2.63 9.26
CA VAL A 149 -16.24 3.28 9.19
C VAL A 149 -15.15 2.35 9.69
N GLU A 150 -13.94 2.57 9.24
CA GLU A 150 -12.76 1.87 9.74
C GLU A 150 -11.90 2.89 10.49
N ARG A 151 -11.58 2.58 11.75
CA ARG A 151 -10.70 3.40 12.57
C ARG A 151 -9.35 2.72 12.72
N LEU A 152 -8.29 3.51 12.54
CA LEU A 152 -6.93 3.06 12.77
C LEU A 152 -6.67 2.89 14.27
N VAL A 153 -6.24 1.69 14.67
CA VAL A 153 -5.82 1.36 16.03
C VAL A 153 -4.30 1.21 16.01
N PRO A 154 -3.57 2.12 16.65
CA PRO A 154 -2.10 2.06 16.68
C PRO A 154 -1.60 0.91 17.55
N PRO A 155 -0.33 0.50 17.40
CA PRO A 155 0.38 -0.31 18.37
C PRO A 155 0.44 0.36 19.77
N THR A 156 1.04 -0.33 20.75
CA THR A 156 1.31 0.27 22.06
C THR A 156 2.01 1.62 21.94
N PRO A 157 1.64 2.64 22.75
CA PRO A 157 2.06 4.03 22.53
C PRO A 157 3.57 4.24 22.45
N VAL A 158 4.35 3.57 23.31
CA VAL A 158 5.81 3.68 23.33
C VAL A 158 6.43 3.27 21.99
N ILE A 159 5.98 2.16 21.42
CA ILE A 159 6.48 1.64 20.15
C ILE A 159 5.92 2.45 18.96
N ALA A 160 4.65 2.86 19.06
CA ALA A 160 4.01 3.64 18.00
C ALA A 160 4.67 5.02 17.80
N ALA A 161 5.09 5.66 18.91
CA ALA A 161 5.70 6.99 18.88
C ALA A 161 7.08 7.01 18.20
N SER A 162 7.81 5.89 18.22
CA SER A 162 9.15 5.80 17.64
C SER A 162 9.16 5.49 16.13
N ALA A 163 8.02 5.06 15.57
CA ALA A 163 7.94 4.69 14.16
C ALA A 163 7.94 5.90 13.21
N ALA A 164 8.58 5.75 12.04
CA ALA A 164 8.51 6.72 10.96
C ALA A 164 7.07 6.91 10.46
N ALA A 165 6.28 5.85 10.46
CA ALA A 165 4.85 5.89 10.15
C ALA A 165 4.11 4.67 10.70
N LEU A 166 2.79 4.84 10.86
CA LEU A 166 1.84 3.77 11.15
C LEU A 166 0.94 3.60 9.94
N ALA A 167 0.78 2.37 9.47
CA ALA A 167 -0.02 2.11 8.29
C ALA A 167 -0.83 0.80 8.40
N PRO A 168 -2.08 0.78 7.89
CA PRO A 168 -2.84 -0.46 7.79
C PRO A 168 -2.38 -1.29 6.60
N PHE A 169 -2.38 -2.61 6.77
CA PHE A 169 -2.19 -3.54 5.67
C PHE A 169 -3.53 -4.22 5.34
N ALA A 170 -4.46 -3.40 4.82
CA ALA A 170 -5.77 -3.88 4.41
C ALA A 170 -5.71 -4.35 2.96
N LEU A 171 -6.10 -5.60 2.75
CA LEU A 171 -6.16 -6.22 1.44
C LEU A 171 -7.62 -6.45 1.04
N PRO A 172 -7.99 -6.33 -0.26
CA PRO A 172 -9.31 -6.67 -0.72
C PRO A 172 -9.65 -8.12 -0.36
N LYS A 173 -10.76 -8.32 0.33
CA LYS A 173 -11.20 -9.68 0.64
C LYS A 173 -11.83 -10.30 -0.61
N SER A 174 -11.07 -11.11 -1.33
CA SER A 174 -11.59 -12.06 -2.30
C SER A 174 -11.89 -13.39 -1.62
N LYS A 175 -12.91 -14.11 -2.11
CA LYS A 175 -13.28 -15.44 -1.57
C LYS A 175 -12.25 -16.51 -1.92
N VAL A 176 -11.46 -16.30 -2.96
CA VAL A 176 -10.61 -17.35 -3.56
C VAL A 176 -9.14 -16.97 -3.55
N LYS A 177 -8.80 -15.75 -3.96
CA LYS A 177 -7.39 -15.30 -4.08
C LYS A 177 -7.25 -13.83 -3.73
N LEU A 178 -6.04 -13.48 -3.29
CA LEU A 178 -5.63 -12.10 -3.13
C LEU A 178 -4.89 -11.69 -4.40
N SER A 179 -5.53 -10.86 -5.23
CA SER A 179 -4.97 -10.39 -6.51
C SER A 179 -4.69 -8.89 -6.55
N GLN A 180 -5.15 -8.17 -5.54
CA GLN A 180 -5.15 -6.71 -5.54
C GLN A 180 -4.74 -6.14 -4.17
N PHE A 181 -4.30 -4.86 -4.18
CA PHE A 181 -4.11 -4.06 -2.97
C PHE A 181 -4.58 -2.63 -3.20
N TRP A 182 -4.89 -1.93 -2.10
CA TRP A 182 -5.20 -0.50 -2.12
C TRP A 182 -3.99 0.34 -1.78
N THR A 183 -3.82 1.47 -2.47
CA THR A 183 -2.84 2.50 -2.07
C THR A 183 -3.37 3.34 -0.90
N PHE A 184 -4.67 3.66 -0.92
CA PHE A 184 -5.34 4.41 0.14
C PHE A 184 -6.63 3.72 0.56
N ARG A 185 -6.89 3.65 1.85
CA ARG A 185 -8.10 3.04 2.40
C ARG A 185 -9.21 4.05 2.59
N ARG A 186 -10.15 4.13 1.65
CA ARG A 186 -11.27 5.10 1.66
C ARG A 186 -12.14 5.00 2.91
N SER A 187 -12.50 3.79 3.34
CA SER A 187 -13.32 3.56 4.53
C SER A 187 -12.65 3.94 5.85
N ALA A 188 -11.35 4.20 5.83
CA ALA A 188 -10.56 4.70 6.95
C ALA A 188 -10.20 6.20 6.79
N GLY A 189 -10.96 6.97 6.01
CA GLY A 189 -10.68 8.38 5.74
C GLY A 189 -9.47 8.56 4.84
N ASP A 190 -9.38 7.76 3.79
CA ASP A 190 -8.30 7.80 2.78
C ASP A 190 -6.88 7.58 3.33
N LYS A 191 -6.77 6.85 4.43
CA LYS A 191 -5.45 6.56 5.02
C LYS A 191 -4.58 5.76 4.04
N PRO A 192 -3.30 6.15 3.86
CA PRO A 192 -2.36 5.38 3.05
C PRO A 192 -2.13 4.00 3.67
N THR A 193 -2.04 2.98 2.83
CA THR A 193 -1.76 1.60 3.26
C THR A 193 -0.26 1.36 3.41
N LEU A 194 0.11 0.29 4.07
CA LEU A 194 1.51 -0.07 4.32
C LEU A 194 2.37 -0.10 3.05
N PRO A 195 1.94 -0.68 1.90
CA PRO A 195 2.69 -0.61 0.65
C PRO A 195 2.88 0.83 0.13
N ALA A 196 1.85 1.68 0.25
CA ALA A 196 1.93 3.07 -0.19
C ALA A 196 2.91 3.88 0.66
N VAL A 197 2.85 3.70 1.98
CA VAL A 197 3.78 4.35 2.93
C VAL A 197 5.21 3.84 2.71
N ALA A 198 5.39 2.54 2.48
CA ALA A 198 6.70 1.96 2.19
C ALA A 198 7.31 2.55 0.91
N LEU A 199 6.53 2.69 -0.17
CA LEU A 199 7.00 3.31 -1.40
C LEU A 199 7.35 4.79 -1.18
N GLN A 200 6.52 5.55 -0.48
CA GLN A 200 6.81 6.95 -0.18
C GLN A 200 8.09 7.11 0.65
N LEU A 201 8.30 6.26 1.65
CA LEU A 201 9.52 6.28 2.46
C LEU A 201 10.74 5.83 1.66
N TYR A 202 10.59 4.85 0.77
CA TYR A 202 11.65 4.37 -0.13
C TYR A 202 12.12 5.45 -1.10
N THR A 203 11.21 6.31 -1.56
CA THR A 203 11.49 7.42 -2.50
C THR A 203 11.87 8.73 -1.80
N ARG A 204 12.08 8.72 -0.48
CA ARG A 204 12.40 9.92 0.31
C ARG A 204 13.66 10.64 -0.17
N ASP A 205 14.65 9.91 -0.62
CA ASP A 205 15.94 10.46 -1.08
C ASP A 205 15.86 11.17 -2.44
N VAL A 206 14.78 11.01 -3.18
CA VAL A 206 14.48 11.74 -4.43
C VAL A 206 13.36 12.78 -4.24
N TYR A 207 13.00 13.08 -3.00
CA TYR A 207 11.90 14.01 -2.72
C TYR A 207 12.22 15.45 -3.11
N GLU A 208 13.46 15.89 -2.94
CA GLU A 208 13.89 17.25 -3.31
C GLU A 208 13.80 17.45 -4.83
N GLU A 209 14.25 16.46 -5.60
CA GLU A 209 14.12 16.48 -7.06
C GLU A 209 12.64 16.44 -7.50
N PHE A 210 11.81 15.69 -6.77
CA PHE A 210 10.36 15.71 -7.02
C PHE A 210 9.78 17.11 -6.79
N LEU A 211 10.19 17.81 -5.72
CA LEU A 211 9.75 19.18 -5.48
C LEU A 211 10.19 20.14 -6.60
N ASP A 212 11.41 19.96 -7.11
CA ASP A 212 11.92 20.79 -8.21
C ASP A 212 11.15 20.53 -9.52
N LEU A 213 10.81 19.27 -9.81
CA LEU A 213 9.91 18.93 -10.91
C LEU A 213 8.53 19.57 -10.71
N LEU A 214 7.97 19.48 -9.49
CA LEU A 214 6.67 20.04 -9.15
C LEU A 214 6.67 21.57 -9.27
N ARG A 215 7.70 22.25 -8.77
CA ARG A 215 7.88 23.70 -8.91
C ARG A 215 7.97 24.12 -10.37
N GLY A 216 8.64 23.31 -11.20
CA GLY A 216 8.78 23.58 -12.64
C GLY A 216 7.49 23.42 -13.44
N VAL A 217 6.56 22.55 -13.01
CA VAL A 217 5.30 22.28 -13.68
C VAL A 217 4.14 23.10 -13.06
N ARG A 218 4.12 23.18 -11.73
CA ARG A 218 3.03 23.81 -10.98
C ARG A 218 3.55 24.43 -9.67
N PRO A 219 4.15 25.62 -9.70
CA PRO A 219 4.78 26.24 -8.53
C PRO A 219 3.87 26.36 -7.31
N GLU A 220 2.58 26.68 -7.55
CA GLU A 220 1.59 26.82 -6.49
C GLU A 220 1.28 25.50 -5.78
N ALA A 221 1.44 24.35 -6.44
CA ALA A 221 1.21 23.04 -5.84
C ALA A 221 2.33 22.66 -4.84
N ALA A 222 3.53 23.20 -5.02
CA ALA A 222 4.63 22.97 -4.10
C ALA A 222 4.54 23.83 -2.82
N ALA A 223 3.70 24.86 -2.81
CA ALA A 223 3.56 25.75 -1.67
C ALA A 223 3.06 25.01 -0.42
N GLY A 224 3.80 25.13 0.68
CA GLY A 224 3.48 24.51 1.97
C GLY A 224 3.75 23.01 2.04
N LEU A 225 4.45 22.42 1.06
CA LEU A 225 5.07 21.12 1.21
C LEU A 225 6.40 21.27 1.99
N PRO A 226 6.85 20.23 2.72
CA PRO A 226 8.17 20.23 3.34
C PRO A 226 9.28 20.48 2.32
N ASP A 227 10.30 21.27 2.67
CA ASP A 227 11.37 21.59 1.73
C ASP A 227 12.41 20.46 1.56
N GLY A 228 12.45 19.50 2.49
CA GLY A 228 13.43 18.41 2.43
C GLY A 228 12.94 17.11 3.05
N GLY A 229 13.60 16.02 2.63
CA GLY A 229 13.29 14.65 3.07
C GLY A 229 13.42 14.43 4.59
N HIS A 230 14.21 15.24 5.31
CA HIS A 230 14.35 15.17 6.75
C HIS A 230 13.14 15.71 7.52
N GLU A 231 12.46 16.71 6.98
CA GLU A 231 11.26 17.28 7.60
C GLU A 231 10.07 16.34 7.55
N ILE A 232 10.04 15.47 6.53
CA ILE A 232 8.95 14.50 6.32
C ILE A 232 8.79 13.56 7.51
N LEU A 233 9.86 13.21 8.21
CA LEU A 233 9.83 12.27 9.34
C LEU A 233 9.56 12.92 10.69
N ARG A 234 9.60 14.25 10.79
CA ARG A 234 9.31 14.96 12.03
C ARG A 234 7.80 14.95 12.28
N ASP A 235 7.41 14.76 13.55
CA ASP A 235 6.03 14.88 14.03
C ASP A 235 5.00 14.09 13.22
N GLN A 236 5.35 12.87 12.81
CA GLN A 236 4.54 12.04 11.92
C GLN A 236 4.18 12.75 10.60
N GLY A 237 5.12 13.49 10.04
CA GLY A 237 4.94 14.30 8.84
C GLY A 237 4.65 13.48 7.58
N LEU A 238 5.13 12.23 7.51
CA LEU A 238 4.94 11.37 6.34
C LEU A 238 3.47 11.14 5.96
N PRO A 239 2.55 10.75 6.86
CA PRO A 239 1.13 10.64 6.52
C PRO A 239 0.51 11.98 6.08
N ARG A 240 0.89 13.10 6.72
CA ARG A 240 0.41 14.44 6.34
C ARG A 240 0.87 14.85 4.96
N LEU A 241 2.15 14.56 4.62
CA LEU A 241 2.67 14.77 3.28
C LEU A 241 1.88 13.99 2.25
N MET A 242 1.62 12.69 2.52
CA MET A 242 0.88 11.84 1.61
C MET A 242 -0.56 12.31 1.40
N ASP A 243 -1.25 12.75 2.46
CA ASP A 243 -2.59 13.32 2.37
C ASP A 243 -2.58 14.61 1.51
N ARG A 244 -1.55 15.46 1.68
CA ARG A 244 -1.39 16.68 0.91
C ARG A 244 -1.11 16.42 -0.57
N LEU A 245 -0.15 15.54 -0.85
CA LEU A 245 0.18 15.14 -2.24
C LEU A 245 -1.03 14.54 -2.93
N LYS A 246 -1.75 13.63 -2.27
CA LYS A 246 -2.99 13.08 -2.81
C LYS A 246 -4.00 14.17 -3.18
N SER A 247 -4.19 15.15 -2.30
CA SER A 247 -5.11 16.26 -2.56
C SER A 247 -4.69 17.09 -3.77
N ILE A 248 -3.38 17.34 -3.94
CA ILE A 248 -2.81 18.06 -5.09
C ILE A 248 -3.09 17.31 -6.40
N PHE A 249 -2.80 16.01 -6.46
CA PHE A 249 -3.01 15.20 -7.66
C PHE A 249 -4.49 14.99 -7.99
N VAL A 250 -5.37 14.93 -6.98
CA VAL A 250 -6.82 14.88 -7.19
C VAL A 250 -7.36 16.20 -7.75
N ALA A 251 -6.82 17.33 -7.31
CA ALA A 251 -7.23 18.65 -7.77
C ALA A 251 -6.79 18.96 -9.22
N ASP A 252 -5.67 18.37 -9.67
CA ASP A 252 -5.14 18.54 -11.04
C ASP A 252 -4.86 17.19 -11.71
N PRO A 253 -5.82 16.61 -12.43
CA PRO A 253 -5.63 15.33 -13.13
C PRO A 253 -4.55 15.37 -14.23
N GLY A 254 -4.17 16.55 -14.72
CA GLY A 254 -3.12 16.71 -15.73
C GLY A 254 -1.70 16.76 -15.16
N LEU A 255 -1.58 17.00 -13.85
CA LEU A 255 -0.29 17.20 -13.19
C LEU A 255 0.68 16.04 -13.39
N ALA A 256 0.20 14.81 -13.26
CA ALA A 256 1.05 13.62 -13.41
C ALA A 256 1.68 13.54 -14.81
N ALA A 257 0.90 13.80 -15.86
CA ALA A 257 1.40 13.79 -17.23
C ALA A 257 2.48 14.86 -17.43
N GLY A 258 2.27 16.08 -16.91
CA GLY A 258 3.25 17.15 -16.96
C GLY A 258 4.55 16.81 -16.22
N LEU A 259 4.44 16.22 -15.03
CA LEU A 259 5.60 15.78 -14.24
C LEU A 259 6.39 14.67 -14.96
N LEU A 260 5.71 13.66 -15.51
CA LEU A 260 6.35 12.57 -16.25
C LEU A 260 7.05 13.10 -17.52
N GLN A 261 6.40 13.99 -18.28
CA GLN A 261 7.01 14.63 -19.45
C GLN A 261 8.26 15.44 -19.06
N ARG A 262 8.18 16.19 -17.96
CA ARG A 262 9.34 16.95 -17.46
C ARG A 262 10.45 16.02 -17.03
N LEU A 263 10.14 14.93 -16.33
CA LEU A 263 11.09 13.90 -15.89
C LEU A 263 11.82 13.24 -17.06
N GLU A 264 11.11 12.96 -18.16
CA GLU A 264 11.71 12.38 -19.37
C GLU A 264 12.66 13.34 -20.07
N SER A 265 12.37 14.64 -20.05
CA SER A 265 13.15 15.69 -20.71
C SER A 265 14.26 16.29 -19.83
N ASP A 266 14.40 15.87 -18.57
CA ASP A 266 15.39 16.42 -17.65
C ASP A 266 16.81 15.90 -17.95
N PRO A 267 17.75 16.77 -18.40
CA PRO A 267 19.11 16.34 -18.73
C PRO A 267 19.89 15.87 -17.49
N GLY A 268 19.58 16.41 -16.30
CA GLY A 268 20.24 16.05 -15.05
C GLY A 268 19.95 14.61 -14.61
N LEU A 269 18.83 14.05 -15.08
CA LEU A 269 18.41 12.69 -14.77
C LEU A 269 18.65 11.70 -15.93
N ALA A 270 19.18 12.15 -17.07
CA ALA A 270 19.33 11.33 -18.27
C ALA A 270 20.23 10.09 -18.05
N GLY A 271 21.23 10.19 -17.16
CA GLY A 271 22.18 9.10 -16.85
C GLY A 271 21.77 8.20 -15.69
N ASP A 272 20.75 8.56 -14.89
CA ASP A 272 20.35 7.83 -13.67
C ASP A 272 18.97 7.19 -13.82
N ALA A 273 18.95 5.99 -14.41
CA ALA A 273 17.71 5.23 -14.62
C ALA A 273 17.03 4.83 -13.31
N ASP A 274 17.78 4.60 -12.22
CA ASP A 274 17.22 4.23 -10.93
C ASP A 274 16.50 5.42 -10.28
N ARG A 275 17.12 6.60 -10.30
CA ARG A 275 16.51 7.83 -9.78
C ARG A 275 15.25 8.19 -10.57
N ARG A 276 15.28 8.11 -11.90
CA ARG A 276 14.09 8.32 -12.75
C ARG A 276 12.97 7.33 -12.41
N ARG A 277 13.28 6.05 -12.23
CA ARG A 277 12.30 5.03 -11.86
C ARG A 277 11.64 5.34 -10.51
N ARG A 278 12.42 5.79 -9.51
CA ARG A 278 11.88 6.17 -8.20
C ARG A 278 11.01 7.42 -8.25
N LEU A 279 11.39 8.43 -9.00
CA LEU A 279 10.56 9.62 -9.23
C LEU A 279 9.26 9.27 -9.96
N ALA A 280 9.33 8.46 -11.02
CA ALA A 280 8.14 7.98 -11.72
C ALA A 280 7.22 7.15 -10.82
N ALA A 281 7.79 6.30 -9.96
CA ALA A 281 7.01 5.52 -8.99
C ALA A 281 6.33 6.41 -7.95
N MET A 282 6.99 7.46 -7.47
CA MET A 282 6.41 8.45 -6.56
C MET A 282 5.26 9.22 -7.23
N ILE A 283 5.42 9.66 -8.48
CA ILE A 283 4.34 10.30 -9.25
C ILE A 283 3.17 9.32 -9.44
N GLY A 284 3.48 8.07 -9.81
CA GLY A 284 2.51 7.00 -10.03
C GLY A 284 1.68 6.67 -8.79
N LEU A 285 2.26 6.77 -7.59
CA LEU A 285 1.56 6.52 -6.33
C LEU A 285 0.30 7.37 -6.15
N TYR A 286 0.34 8.61 -6.63
CA TYR A 286 -0.76 9.58 -6.47
C TYR A 286 -1.63 9.75 -7.71
N SER A 287 -1.12 9.41 -8.90
CA SER A 287 -1.82 9.58 -10.17
C SER A 287 -2.59 8.34 -10.60
N ALA A 288 -2.15 7.17 -10.19
CA ALA A 288 -2.81 5.92 -10.53
C ALA A 288 -4.10 5.70 -9.72
N GLY A 289 -4.93 4.78 -10.18
CA GLY A 289 -6.11 4.36 -9.45
C GLY A 289 -5.77 3.84 -8.04
N ASN A 290 -6.76 3.85 -7.15
CA ASN A 290 -6.56 3.44 -5.76
C ASN A 290 -6.42 1.91 -5.58
N LEU A 291 -6.73 1.13 -6.59
CA LEU A 291 -6.70 -0.33 -6.60
C LEU A 291 -5.69 -0.80 -7.62
N HIS A 292 -4.74 -1.61 -7.19
CA HIS A 292 -3.66 -2.12 -8.02
C HIS A 292 -3.65 -3.64 -7.98
N TYR A 293 -3.33 -4.26 -9.12
CA TYR A 293 -3.09 -5.70 -9.19
C TYR A 293 -1.71 -6.07 -8.65
N LEU A 294 -1.66 -7.18 -7.93
CA LEU A 294 -0.41 -7.78 -7.48
C LEU A 294 0.29 -8.46 -8.66
N ASN A 295 1.55 -8.14 -8.85
CA ASN A 295 2.38 -8.82 -9.82
C ASN A 295 3.11 -9.99 -9.12
N PHE A 296 2.61 -11.20 -9.29
CA PHE A 296 3.23 -12.39 -8.70
C PHE A 296 4.44 -12.82 -9.52
N TYR A 297 5.56 -13.04 -8.84
CA TYR A 297 6.84 -13.41 -9.48
C TYR A 297 7.02 -14.93 -9.63
N GLY A 298 6.21 -15.72 -8.96
CA GLY A 298 6.23 -17.18 -8.97
C GLY A 298 6.13 -17.73 -7.54
N PRO A 299 6.12 -19.08 -7.39
CA PRO A 299 6.11 -19.74 -6.09
C PRO A 299 7.45 -19.57 -5.38
#